data_7b3da33e39167182e0ca2ca523472c01
#
_entry.id   7b3da33e39167182e0ca2ca523472c01
#
_cell.length_a   1.000
_cell.length_b   1.000
_cell.length_c   1.000
_cell.angle_alpha   90.00
_cell.angle_beta   90.00
_cell.angle_gamma   90.00
#
_symmetry.space_group_name_H-M   'P 1'
#
loop_
_entity.id
_entity.type
_entity.pdbx_description
1 polymer ?
#
loop_
_entity_poly.entity_id
_entity_poly.type
_entity_poly.pdbx_seq_one_letter_code
_entity_poly.pdbx_strand_id
1 'polypeptide(L)'
;MNTEEIIYLDNAATTYPKPETVYTEMDRVNRSLAFNAGRGSYALAKEADEIIAETREALLDLGHAKEEAEVVLSASATVAFNQIIGGMDWKETDVVYVSPYEHNAVVRPLDLWKERIGFTIIELPLEKESLKIDLEKMEYLFTEQPPTHIFLSQVSNVTGYILPIEEICKIAKKYDAITVIDASQSLGLTELDMRKVPADIVAFAGHKNLYGPFGTGGFFLRHGIKLKVFLAGGTGSDSLNPKMPLESPARYEAASPNIVAIAGLRAALMEIKAAGTANWLAHEQQLTDKLIAQLKRIPGVKLYGDFGQDKVGIVPFHIRGYQAAEVGMLLDTDYGIAVRTGYHCAPLIHKHLKDEASGGVVRVGIGRYTTEKEVDTLVAAVGELAE
;
A
#
# COMPACT_ATOMS: atom_id res chain seq x y z
N MET A 1 16.91 -24.64 1.31
CA MET A 1 17.12 -24.03 -0.02
C MET A 1 18.04 -22.86 0.15
N ASN A 2 18.99 -22.68 -0.73
CA ASN A 2 19.85 -21.51 -0.74
C ASN A 2 19.02 -20.35 -1.33
N THR A 3 18.88 -19.23 -0.65
CA THR A 3 18.05 -18.10 -1.10
C THR A 3 18.57 -17.46 -2.40
N GLU A 4 19.78 -17.81 -2.84
CA GLU A 4 20.37 -17.36 -4.11
C GLU A 4 19.80 -18.08 -5.36
N GLU A 5 18.98 -19.14 -5.17
CA GLU A 5 18.41 -19.93 -6.26
C GLU A 5 16.91 -19.66 -6.48
N ILE A 6 16.28 -18.81 -5.65
CA ILE A 6 14.84 -18.55 -5.74
C ILE A 6 14.57 -17.34 -6.61
N ILE A 7 13.72 -17.50 -7.63
CA ILE A 7 13.16 -16.39 -8.40
C ILE A 7 11.99 -15.80 -7.60
N TYR A 8 12.19 -14.58 -7.04
CA TYR A 8 11.20 -13.94 -6.19
C TYR A 8 10.31 -12.97 -6.96
N LEU A 9 9.06 -13.36 -7.16
CA LEU A 9 8.05 -12.60 -7.89
C LEU A 9 6.79 -12.32 -7.05
N ASP A 10 6.94 -12.15 -5.73
CA ASP A 10 5.86 -11.71 -4.83
C ASP A 10 6.15 -10.33 -4.18
N ASN A 11 6.77 -9.41 -4.96
CA ASN A 11 7.12 -8.06 -4.47
C ASN A 11 5.90 -7.24 -4.01
N ALA A 12 4.71 -7.54 -4.49
CA ALA A 12 3.48 -6.90 -4.03
C ALA A 12 3.06 -7.29 -2.59
N ALA A 13 3.55 -8.41 -2.05
CA ALA A 13 3.36 -8.74 -0.64
C ALA A 13 4.38 -8.00 0.23
N THR A 14 5.64 -8.08 -0.12
CA THR A 14 6.77 -7.31 0.43
C THR A 14 7.90 -7.32 -0.58
N THR A 15 8.62 -6.24 -0.73
CA THR A 15 9.76 -6.20 -1.66
C THR A 15 10.95 -6.99 -1.12
N TYR A 16 11.63 -7.75 -2.01
CA TYR A 16 12.83 -8.50 -1.68
C TYR A 16 13.74 -8.61 -2.92
N PRO A 17 15.09 -8.47 -2.77
CA PRO A 17 15.77 -8.05 -1.55
C PRO A 17 15.51 -6.58 -1.21
N LYS A 18 15.87 -6.15 0.01
CA LYS A 18 15.96 -4.74 0.34
C LYS A 18 17.31 -4.18 -0.16
N PRO A 19 17.44 -2.87 -0.37
CA PRO A 19 18.75 -2.25 -0.59
C PRO A 19 19.72 -2.58 0.55
N GLU A 20 21.00 -2.79 0.23
CA GLU A 20 22.03 -3.12 1.24
C GLU A 20 22.16 -2.03 2.32
N THR A 21 21.93 -0.79 1.94
CA THR A 21 21.90 0.36 2.86
C THR A 21 20.87 0.19 3.98
N VAL A 22 19.74 -0.47 3.70
CA VAL A 22 18.69 -0.76 4.70
C VAL A 22 19.21 -1.73 5.74
N TYR A 23 19.83 -2.85 5.32
CA TYR A 23 20.40 -3.85 6.23
C TYR A 23 21.51 -3.27 7.08
N THR A 24 22.45 -2.56 6.44
CA THR A 24 23.61 -1.93 7.09
C THR A 24 23.17 -0.89 8.11
N GLU A 25 22.19 -0.04 7.78
CA GLU A 25 21.73 0.99 8.69
C GLU A 25 20.96 0.40 9.88
N MET A 26 20.14 -0.63 9.66
CA MET A 26 19.47 -1.35 10.75
C MET A 26 20.46 -2.00 11.70
N ASP A 27 21.51 -2.66 11.20
CA ASP A 27 22.53 -3.28 12.03
C ASP A 27 23.31 -2.21 12.81
N ARG A 28 23.74 -1.12 12.16
CA ARG A 28 24.41 0.01 12.78
C ARG A 28 23.61 0.59 13.95
N VAL A 29 22.33 0.92 13.69
CA VAL A 29 21.48 1.53 14.72
C VAL A 29 21.18 0.55 15.84
N ASN A 30 20.92 -0.73 15.54
CA ASN A 30 20.66 -1.74 16.54
C ASN A 30 21.83 -1.95 17.51
N ARG A 31 23.08 -1.83 17.03
CA ARG A 31 24.30 -2.00 17.84
C ARG A 31 24.71 -0.75 18.61
N SER A 32 24.50 0.44 18.02
CA SER A 32 25.13 1.66 18.54
C SER A 32 24.17 2.79 18.89
N LEU A 33 22.89 2.73 18.46
CA LEU A 33 21.96 3.85 18.61
C LEU A 33 20.50 3.42 18.93
N ALA A 34 20.29 2.19 19.41
CA ALA A 34 18.97 1.70 19.83
C ALA A 34 18.54 2.31 21.18
N PHE A 35 18.50 3.63 21.27
CA PHE A 35 18.05 4.36 22.44
C PHE A 35 16.60 4.80 22.28
N ASN A 36 15.93 5.03 23.41
CA ASN A 36 14.53 5.42 23.40
C ASN A 36 14.41 6.90 22.99
N ALA A 37 14.03 7.12 21.74
CA ALA A 37 13.77 8.44 21.18
C ALA A 37 12.66 9.17 21.97
N GLY A 38 12.78 10.50 22.09
CA GLY A 38 11.78 11.37 22.74
C GLY A 38 11.75 11.28 24.27
N ARG A 39 12.62 10.48 24.92
CA ARG A 39 12.56 10.23 26.38
C ARG A 39 13.84 10.54 27.12
N GLY A 40 14.90 10.97 26.45
CA GLY A 40 16.20 11.24 27.07
C GLY A 40 16.71 12.64 26.75
N SER A 41 17.34 13.28 27.74
CA SER A 41 18.03 14.58 27.54
C SER A 41 19.49 14.41 27.10
N TYR A 42 19.98 13.17 26.98
CA TYR A 42 21.37 12.86 26.59
C TYR A 42 21.52 12.76 25.06
N ALA A 43 22.76 12.93 24.59
CA ALA A 43 23.08 13.08 23.15
C ALA A 43 22.53 11.93 22.30
N LEU A 44 22.70 10.67 22.72
CA LEU A 44 22.28 9.51 21.93
C LEU A 44 20.74 9.40 21.78
N ALA A 45 19.96 9.90 22.75
CA ALA A 45 18.51 9.95 22.60
C ALA A 45 18.10 11.02 21.58
N LYS A 46 18.84 12.14 21.51
CA LYS A 46 18.62 13.18 20.49
C LYS A 46 18.97 12.70 19.08
N GLU A 47 20.07 11.96 18.93
CA GLU A 47 20.39 11.30 17.64
C GLU A 47 19.27 10.34 17.19
N ALA A 48 18.67 9.58 18.12
CA ALA A 48 17.53 8.73 17.80
C ALA A 48 16.30 9.56 17.38
N ASP A 49 16.07 10.71 18.00
CA ASP A 49 15.02 11.66 17.57
C ASP A 49 15.26 12.22 16.17
N GLU A 50 16.51 12.51 15.83
CA GLU A 50 16.89 13.00 14.51
C GLU A 50 16.57 11.99 13.41
N ILE A 51 16.81 10.69 13.64
CA ILE A 51 16.42 9.62 12.70
C ILE A 51 14.92 9.66 12.39
N ILE A 52 14.09 9.85 13.42
CA ILE A 52 12.63 9.90 13.24
C ILE A 52 12.24 11.17 12.48
N ALA A 53 12.83 12.32 12.84
CA ALA A 53 12.55 13.60 12.19
C ALA A 53 12.93 13.57 10.70
N GLU A 54 14.12 13.06 10.37
CA GLU A 54 14.60 12.93 8.99
C GLU A 54 13.73 11.95 8.18
N THR A 55 13.25 10.88 8.81
CA THR A 55 12.31 9.92 8.16
C THR A 55 11.01 10.61 7.78
N ARG A 56 10.43 11.43 8.70
CA ARG A 56 9.23 12.21 8.38
C ARG A 56 9.48 13.23 7.28
N GLU A 57 10.60 13.93 7.34
CA GLU A 57 10.95 14.90 6.31
C GLU A 57 11.08 14.24 4.94
N ALA A 58 11.76 13.10 4.86
CA ALA A 58 11.91 12.36 3.61
C ALA A 58 10.56 11.84 3.05
N LEU A 59 9.64 11.43 3.92
CA LEU A 59 8.27 11.08 3.51
C LEU A 59 7.50 12.29 3.00
N LEU A 60 7.57 13.43 3.69
CA LEU A 60 6.94 14.68 3.24
C LEU A 60 7.51 15.17 1.90
N ASP A 61 8.82 15.05 1.70
CA ASP A 61 9.44 15.32 0.40
C ASP A 61 8.89 14.42 -0.70
N LEU A 62 8.81 13.10 -0.44
CA LEU A 62 8.34 12.11 -1.40
C LEU A 62 6.87 12.31 -1.79
N GLY A 63 6.02 12.73 -0.86
CA GLY A 63 4.61 13.02 -1.08
C GLY A 63 4.32 14.46 -1.54
N HIS A 64 5.37 15.30 -1.71
CA HIS A 64 5.23 16.75 -1.94
C HIS A 64 4.26 17.40 -0.95
N ALA A 65 4.39 17.08 0.35
CA ALA A 65 3.38 17.32 1.37
C ALA A 65 3.85 18.23 2.52
N LYS A 66 5.00 18.92 2.40
CA LYS A 66 5.58 19.72 3.51
C LYS A 66 4.64 20.79 4.04
N GLU A 67 3.91 21.45 3.14
CA GLU A 67 2.98 22.53 3.49
C GLU A 67 1.53 22.01 3.62
N GLU A 68 1.27 20.79 3.16
CA GLU A 68 -0.09 20.22 3.08
C GLU A 68 -0.43 19.34 4.27
N ALA A 69 0.55 18.64 4.83
CA ALA A 69 0.28 17.56 5.79
C ALA A 69 1.43 17.37 6.80
N GLU A 70 1.15 16.60 7.81
CA GLU A 70 2.13 16.01 8.72
C GLU A 70 2.15 14.49 8.57
N VAL A 71 3.23 13.84 9.01
CA VAL A 71 3.35 12.37 8.98
C VAL A 71 3.20 11.81 10.38
N VAL A 72 2.26 10.88 10.52
CA VAL A 72 2.09 10.02 11.69
C VAL A 72 2.70 8.65 11.37
N LEU A 73 3.69 8.21 12.14
CA LEU A 73 4.30 6.89 11.98
C LEU A 73 3.53 5.82 12.74
N SER A 74 3.45 4.63 12.19
CA SER A 74 2.85 3.47 12.83
C SER A 74 3.60 2.19 12.48
N ALA A 75 3.29 1.09 13.19
CA ALA A 75 3.95 -0.19 12.98
C ALA A 75 3.59 -0.88 11.64
N SER A 76 2.52 -0.44 10.98
CA SER A 76 2.09 -0.98 9.68
C SER A 76 0.94 -0.15 9.11
N ALA A 77 0.66 -0.29 7.81
CA ALA A 77 -0.54 0.27 7.18
C ALA A 77 -1.84 -0.23 7.86
N THR A 78 -1.89 -1.49 8.31
CA THR A 78 -3.06 -2.01 9.02
C THR A 78 -3.32 -1.26 10.33
N VAL A 79 -2.29 -0.97 11.12
CA VAL A 79 -2.42 -0.16 12.34
C VAL A 79 -2.83 1.27 11.97
N ALA A 80 -2.23 1.86 10.94
CA ALA A 80 -2.59 3.18 10.43
C ALA A 80 -4.08 3.26 10.07
N PHE A 81 -4.61 2.32 9.29
CA PHE A 81 -6.04 2.28 8.93
C PHE A 81 -6.97 2.09 10.13
N ASN A 82 -6.57 1.28 11.12
CA ASN A 82 -7.36 1.18 12.35
C ASN A 82 -7.38 2.51 13.13
N GLN A 83 -6.25 3.24 13.18
CA GLN A 83 -6.20 4.57 13.79
C GLN A 83 -7.06 5.59 13.02
N ILE A 84 -6.98 5.58 11.68
CA ILE A 84 -7.74 6.48 10.81
C ILE A 84 -9.23 6.20 10.97
N ILE A 85 -9.67 4.98 10.69
CA ILE A 85 -11.07 4.58 10.68
C ILE A 85 -11.67 4.66 12.10
N GLY A 86 -10.92 4.17 13.12
CA GLY A 86 -11.36 4.24 14.51
C GLY A 86 -11.35 5.66 15.09
N GLY A 87 -10.59 6.57 14.50
CA GLY A 87 -10.50 7.98 14.89
C GLY A 87 -11.54 8.90 14.21
N MET A 88 -12.29 8.42 13.23
CA MET A 88 -13.34 9.21 12.57
C MET A 88 -14.57 9.43 13.48
N ASP A 89 -15.31 10.48 13.21
CA ASP A 89 -16.54 10.81 13.92
C ASP A 89 -17.76 10.27 13.17
N TRP A 90 -17.90 8.95 13.19
CA TRP A 90 -18.94 8.24 12.45
C TRP A 90 -20.35 8.56 12.90
N LYS A 91 -21.27 8.66 11.93
CA LYS A 91 -22.71 8.80 12.12
C LYS A 91 -23.46 7.72 11.33
N GLU A 92 -24.63 7.31 11.82
CA GLU A 92 -25.50 6.36 11.12
C GLU A 92 -25.90 6.86 9.70
N THR A 93 -25.98 8.18 9.53
CA THR A 93 -26.33 8.82 8.25
C THR A 93 -25.17 8.92 7.26
N ASP A 94 -23.95 8.49 7.64
CA ASP A 94 -22.80 8.58 6.75
C ASP A 94 -22.93 7.64 5.55
N VAL A 95 -22.45 8.13 4.40
CA VAL A 95 -22.36 7.38 3.15
C VAL A 95 -20.88 7.24 2.80
N VAL A 96 -20.38 6.02 2.92
CA VAL A 96 -18.98 5.68 2.73
C VAL A 96 -18.81 4.99 1.38
N TYR A 97 -18.07 5.59 0.48
CA TYR A 97 -17.68 4.94 -0.78
C TYR A 97 -16.33 4.26 -0.64
N VAL A 98 -16.22 3.06 -1.20
CA VAL A 98 -14.98 2.29 -1.25
C VAL A 98 -14.69 1.87 -2.68
N SER A 99 -13.41 1.87 -3.10
CA SER A 99 -13.10 1.26 -4.38
C SER A 99 -13.23 -0.27 -4.28
N PRO A 100 -13.60 -0.98 -5.34
CA PRO A 100 -13.58 -2.44 -5.35
C PRO A 100 -12.18 -3.04 -5.15
N TYR A 101 -11.14 -2.21 -5.20
CA TYR A 101 -9.74 -2.60 -5.08
C TYR A 101 -9.19 -2.56 -3.66
N GLU A 102 -10.05 -2.26 -2.66
CA GLU A 102 -9.60 -2.06 -1.28
C GLU A 102 -9.07 -3.34 -0.64
N HIS A 103 -7.94 -3.18 0.04
CA HIS A 103 -7.34 -4.23 0.86
C HIS A 103 -8.12 -4.46 2.16
N ASN A 104 -8.02 -5.65 2.74
CA ASN A 104 -8.63 -6.00 4.03
C ASN A 104 -8.22 -5.07 5.19
N ALA A 105 -7.11 -4.36 5.08
CA ALA A 105 -6.71 -3.34 6.06
C ALA A 105 -7.70 -2.16 6.11
N VAL A 106 -8.45 -1.92 5.03
CA VAL A 106 -9.52 -0.93 4.91
C VAL A 106 -10.89 -1.57 5.13
N VAL A 107 -11.17 -2.66 4.38
CA VAL A 107 -12.51 -3.28 4.35
C VAL A 107 -12.94 -3.78 5.73
N ARG A 108 -12.07 -4.51 6.44
CA ARG A 108 -12.44 -5.11 7.73
C ARG A 108 -12.66 -4.09 8.85
N PRO A 109 -11.83 -3.04 9.03
CA PRO A 109 -12.14 -1.99 9.99
C PRO A 109 -13.42 -1.22 9.62
N LEU A 110 -13.69 -0.95 8.34
CA LEU A 110 -14.94 -0.30 7.92
C LEU A 110 -16.15 -1.17 8.25
N ASP A 111 -16.09 -2.46 7.97
CA ASP A 111 -17.18 -3.40 8.30
C ASP A 111 -17.44 -3.47 9.81
N LEU A 112 -16.38 -3.55 10.62
CA LEU A 112 -16.46 -3.52 12.08
C LEU A 112 -17.14 -2.24 12.60
N TRP A 113 -16.81 -1.08 12.04
CA TRP A 113 -17.42 0.18 12.45
C TRP A 113 -18.83 0.35 11.90
N LYS A 114 -19.13 -0.15 10.70
CA LYS A 114 -20.48 -0.22 10.15
C LYS A 114 -21.41 -1.04 11.06
N GLU A 115 -20.96 -2.20 11.55
CA GLU A 115 -21.74 -3.00 12.50
C GLU A 115 -22.07 -2.25 13.79
N ARG A 116 -21.19 -1.36 14.25
CA ARG A 116 -21.37 -0.58 15.50
C ARG A 116 -22.25 0.65 15.33
N ILE A 117 -22.19 1.31 14.19
CA ILE A 117 -22.76 2.64 13.97
C ILE A 117 -23.96 2.59 13.01
N GLY A 118 -23.92 1.74 11.97
CA GLY A 118 -25.03 1.58 11.02
C GLY A 118 -24.89 2.38 9.72
N PHE A 119 -23.77 3.01 9.44
CA PHE A 119 -23.58 3.78 8.21
C PHE A 119 -23.62 2.90 6.95
N THR A 120 -23.85 3.53 5.78
CA THR A 120 -23.92 2.82 4.50
C THR A 120 -22.54 2.73 3.83
N ILE A 121 -22.18 1.55 3.30
CA ILE A 121 -21.00 1.38 2.43
C ILE A 121 -21.46 1.08 1.01
N ILE A 122 -20.92 1.82 0.04
CA ILE A 122 -21.22 1.69 -1.40
C ILE A 122 -19.91 1.48 -2.15
N GLU A 123 -19.86 0.49 -3.03
CA GLU A 123 -18.71 0.32 -3.91
C GLU A 123 -18.78 1.28 -5.10
N LEU A 124 -17.62 1.85 -5.44
CA LEU A 124 -17.48 2.64 -6.66
C LEU A 124 -17.74 1.76 -7.90
N PRO A 125 -18.42 2.28 -8.91
CA PRO A 125 -18.73 1.53 -10.12
C PRO A 125 -17.49 1.29 -10.98
N LEU A 126 -17.45 0.12 -11.63
CA LEU A 126 -16.44 -0.21 -12.63
C LEU A 126 -17.05 -0.27 -14.04
N GLU A 127 -16.26 0.10 -15.02
CA GLU A 127 -16.52 -0.24 -16.42
C GLU A 127 -16.49 -1.76 -16.57
N LYS A 128 -17.46 -2.32 -17.29
CA LYS A 128 -17.69 -3.77 -17.33
C LYS A 128 -16.53 -4.57 -17.92
N GLU A 129 -15.85 -4.03 -18.93
CA GLU A 129 -14.81 -4.75 -19.67
C GLU A 129 -13.40 -4.40 -19.20
N SER A 130 -13.11 -3.11 -19.04
CA SER A 130 -11.80 -2.62 -18.63
C SER A 130 -11.52 -2.83 -17.14
N LEU A 131 -12.58 -2.91 -16.32
CA LEU A 131 -12.55 -2.87 -14.85
C LEU A 131 -11.97 -1.55 -14.29
N LYS A 132 -11.83 -0.51 -15.11
CA LYS A 132 -11.47 0.83 -14.61
C LYS A 132 -12.62 1.45 -13.84
N ILE A 133 -12.32 2.42 -13.00
CA ILE A 133 -13.37 3.20 -12.31
C ILE A 133 -14.20 3.94 -13.38
N ASP A 134 -15.52 3.74 -13.34
CA ASP A 134 -16.49 4.46 -14.16
C ASP A 134 -16.80 5.82 -13.50
N LEU A 135 -16.04 6.85 -13.90
CA LEU A 135 -16.12 8.18 -13.30
C LEU A 135 -17.49 8.84 -13.57
N GLU A 136 -18.08 8.64 -14.75
CA GLU A 136 -19.38 9.22 -15.10
C GLU A 136 -20.49 8.64 -14.21
N LYS A 137 -20.51 7.32 -14.08
CA LYS A 137 -21.47 6.65 -13.21
C LYS A 137 -21.22 6.96 -11.74
N MET A 138 -19.97 7.13 -11.32
CA MET A 138 -19.61 7.55 -9.96
C MET A 138 -20.16 8.95 -9.67
N GLU A 139 -19.98 9.93 -10.57
CA GLU A 139 -20.51 11.28 -10.38
C GLU A 139 -22.05 11.25 -10.27
N TYR A 140 -22.72 10.45 -11.08
CA TYR A 140 -24.17 10.25 -10.97
C TYR A 140 -24.56 9.70 -9.59
N LEU A 141 -23.87 8.66 -9.12
CA LEU A 141 -24.13 8.08 -7.79
C LEU A 141 -23.91 9.11 -6.66
N PHE A 142 -22.92 9.97 -6.78
CA PHE A 142 -22.67 11.02 -5.78
C PHE A 142 -23.77 12.09 -5.75
N THR A 143 -24.48 12.32 -6.87
CA THR A 143 -25.64 13.21 -6.87
C THR A 143 -26.84 12.58 -6.16
N GLU A 144 -27.05 11.27 -6.33
CA GLU A 144 -28.17 10.55 -5.70
C GLU A 144 -27.92 10.26 -4.20
N GLN A 145 -26.68 9.91 -3.85
CA GLN A 145 -26.25 9.57 -2.51
C GLN A 145 -24.90 10.25 -2.23
N PRO A 146 -24.90 11.52 -1.79
CA PRO A 146 -23.67 12.28 -1.58
C PRO A 146 -22.70 11.59 -0.61
N PRO A 147 -21.42 11.44 -0.97
CA PRO A 147 -20.43 10.83 -0.11
C PRO A 147 -20.14 11.71 1.13
N THR A 148 -19.96 11.08 2.30
CA THR A 148 -19.33 11.69 3.46
C THR A 148 -17.88 11.28 3.60
N HIS A 149 -17.56 10.05 3.18
CA HIS A 149 -16.20 9.48 3.23
C HIS A 149 -15.93 8.64 1.96
N ILE A 150 -14.70 8.70 1.48
CA ILE A 150 -14.26 7.89 0.33
C ILE A 150 -12.92 7.24 0.66
N PHE A 151 -12.82 5.91 0.45
CA PHE A 151 -11.59 5.14 0.59
C PHE A 151 -11.16 4.60 -0.76
N LEU A 152 -9.91 4.86 -1.14
CA LEU A 152 -9.34 4.53 -2.44
C LEU A 152 -7.95 3.94 -2.29
N SER A 153 -7.72 2.76 -2.83
CA SER A 153 -6.35 2.31 -3.12
C SER A 153 -5.83 3.06 -4.35
N GLN A 154 -4.67 3.72 -4.25
CA GLN A 154 -4.07 4.36 -5.42
C GLN A 154 -3.64 3.32 -6.46
N VAL A 155 -3.14 2.17 -5.99
CA VAL A 155 -2.77 1.03 -6.84
C VAL A 155 -3.35 -0.25 -6.28
N SER A 156 -4.04 -1.00 -7.13
CA SER A 156 -4.57 -2.32 -6.78
C SER A 156 -3.46 -3.32 -6.50
N ASN A 157 -3.47 -3.94 -5.33
CA ASN A 157 -2.55 -5.02 -4.98
C ASN A 157 -2.86 -6.36 -5.65
N VAL A 158 -3.95 -6.46 -6.41
CA VAL A 158 -4.36 -7.65 -7.17
C VAL A 158 -4.05 -7.50 -8.65
N THR A 159 -4.44 -6.36 -9.25
CA THR A 159 -4.41 -6.17 -10.70
C THR A 159 -3.32 -5.21 -11.17
N GLY A 160 -2.69 -4.48 -10.26
CA GLY A 160 -1.72 -3.45 -10.60
C GLY A 160 -2.33 -2.16 -11.17
N TYR A 161 -3.65 -2.08 -11.28
CA TYR A 161 -4.33 -0.89 -11.79
C TYR A 161 -4.02 0.35 -10.95
N ILE A 162 -3.64 1.43 -11.62
CA ILE A 162 -3.45 2.76 -11.01
C ILE A 162 -4.77 3.52 -11.13
N LEU A 163 -5.43 3.76 -10.00
CA LEU A 163 -6.71 4.45 -9.95
C LEU A 163 -6.55 5.96 -10.17
N PRO A 164 -7.52 6.64 -10.79
CA PRO A 164 -7.51 8.09 -11.03
C PRO A 164 -7.88 8.87 -9.75
N ILE A 165 -7.03 8.75 -8.72
CA ILE A 165 -7.32 9.31 -7.39
C ILE A 165 -7.43 10.84 -7.38
N GLU A 166 -6.69 11.53 -8.27
CA GLU A 166 -6.74 12.99 -8.36
C GLU A 166 -8.13 13.46 -8.78
N GLU A 167 -8.68 12.86 -9.84
CA GLU A 167 -10.02 13.17 -10.35
C GLU A 167 -11.10 12.85 -9.32
N ILE A 168 -11.02 11.66 -8.71
CA ILE A 168 -12.00 11.22 -7.71
C ILE A 168 -11.97 12.15 -6.49
N CYS A 169 -10.79 12.48 -5.96
CA CYS A 169 -10.68 13.39 -4.82
C CYS A 169 -11.19 14.81 -5.14
N LYS A 170 -10.92 15.33 -6.37
CA LYS A 170 -11.47 16.63 -6.80
C LYS A 170 -12.99 16.63 -6.87
N ILE A 171 -13.59 15.53 -7.33
CA ILE A 171 -15.04 15.37 -7.36
C ILE A 171 -15.59 15.27 -5.93
N ALA A 172 -14.96 14.47 -5.08
CA ALA A 172 -15.33 14.29 -3.67
C ALA A 172 -15.37 15.60 -2.88
N LYS A 173 -14.45 16.52 -3.17
CA LYS A 173 -14.41 17.84 -2.50
C LYS A 173 -15.62 18.72 -2.81
N LYS A 174 -16.35 18.48 -3.89
CA LYS A 174 -17.63 19.19 -4.17
C LYS A 174 -18.73 18.86 -3.13
N TYR A 175 -18.54 17.76 -2.40
CA TYR A 175 -19.46 17.23 -1.38
C TYR A 175 -18.91 17.34 0.05
N ASP A 176 -17.76 18.00 0.23
CA ASP A 176 -17.05 18.06 1.52
C ASP A 176 -16.70 16.67 2.09
N ALA A 177 -16.60 15.66 1.24
CA ALA A 177 -16.29 14.31 1.67
C ALA A 177 -14.82 14.18 2.14
N ILE A 178 -14.61 13.42 3.22
CA ILE A 178 -13.28 13.04 3.69
C ILE A 178 -12.73 11.94 2.77
N THR A 179 -11.54 12.15 2.24
CA THR A 179 -10.89 11.23 1.31
C THR A 179 -9.67 10.58 1.95
N VAL A 180 -9.63 9.25 1.90
CA VAL A 180 -8.55 8.41 2.44
C VAL A 180 -7.96 7.55 1.34
N ILE A 181 -6.67 7.69 1.11
CA ILE A 181 -5.93 6.94 0.07
C ILE A 181 -5.07 5.86 0.72
N ASP A 182 -5.15 4.64 0.22
CA ASP A 182 -4.15 3.60 0.46
C ASP A 182 -3.05 3.69 -0.59
N ALA A 183 -1.91 4.24 -0.20
CA ALA A 183 -0.71 4.34 -1.02
C ALA A 183 0.29 3.19 -0.75
N SER A 184 -0.13 2.08 -0.14
CA SER A 184 0.77 0.97 0.22
C SER A 184 1.43 0.30 -0.97
N GLN A 185 0.80 0.34 -2.16
CA GLN A 185 1.36 -0.22 -3.40
C GLN A 185 1.91 0.86 -4.34
N SER A 186 1.80 2.13 -3.99
CA SER A 186 2.12 3.24 -4.88
C SER A 186 3.27 4.11 -4.38
N LEU A 187 3.28 4.46 -3.08
CA LEU A 187 4.28 5.36 -2.52
C LEU A 187 5.70 4.78 -2.66
N GLY A 188 6.58 5.53 -3.30
CA GLY A 188 7.93 5.09 -3.65
C GLY A 188 8.07 4.46 -5.04
N LEU A 189 6.96 4.30 -5.79
CA LEU A 189 6.94 3.79 -7.16
C LEU A 189 6.24 4.75 -8.12
N THR A 190 4.97 5.09 -7.84
CA THR A 190 4.21 6.06 -8.63
C THR A 190 4.23 7.43 -7.99
N GLU A 191 3.98 8.47 -8.77
CA GLU A 191 3.87 9.85 -8.25
C GLU A 191 2.68 9.95 -7.28
N LEU A 192 2.95 10.54 -6.13
CA LEU A 192 1.94 11.05 -5.22
C LEU A 192 2.30 12.51 -4.91
N ASP A 193 1.50 13.45 -5.38
CA ASP A 193 1.69 14.88 -5.13
C ASP A 193 0.48 15.45 -4.38
N MET A 194 0.59 15.61 -3.06
CA MET A 194 -0.51 16.09 -2.23
C MET A 194 -0.90 17.55 -2.49
N ARG A 195 -0.12 18.29 -3.26
CA ARG A 195 -0.48 19.64 -3.75
C ARG A 195 -1.52 19.55 -4.88
N LYS A 196 -1.49 18.44 -5.67
CA LYS A 196 -2.42 18.18 -6.79
C LYS A 196 -3.59 17.31 -6.37
N VAL A 197 -3.31 16.28 -5.57
CA VAL A 197 -4.32 15.35 -5.03
C VAL A 197 -4.86 15.91 -3.72
N PRO A 198 -6.11 16.39 -3.67
CA PRO A 198 -6.68 16.99 -2.47
C PRO A 198 -7.16 15.92 -1.47
N ALA A 199 -6.39 14.85 -1.29
CA ALA A 199 -6.68 13.82 -0.29
C ALA A 199 -6.49 14.36 1.13
N ASP A 200 -7.34 13.95 2.05
CA ASP A 200 -7.28 14.34 3.46
C ASP A 200 -6.29 13.48 4.24
N ILE A 201 -6.26 12.18 3.93
CA ILE A 201 -5.38 11.21 4.59
C ILE A 201 -4.80 10.27 3.54
N VAL A 202 -3.50 10.00 3.63
CA VAL A 202 -2.82 9.03 2.75
C VAL A 202 -2.02 8.05 3.60
N ALA A 203 -2.44 6.79 3.64
CA ALA A 203 -1.76 5.75 4.40
C ALA A 203 -0.73 4.99 3.56
N PHE A 204 0.33 4.47 4.19
CA PHE A 204 1.41 3.77 3.51
C PHE A 204 1.97 2.60 4.33
N ALA A 205 2.57 1.64 3.62
CA ALA A 205 3.34 0.53 4.18
C ALA A 205 4.83 0.72 3.87
N GLY A 206 5.69 0.68 4.89
CA GLY A 206 7.12 0.90 4.69
C GLY A 206 7.85 -0.26 4.00
N HIS A 207 7.33 -1.50 4.14
CA HIS A 207 8.00 -2.72 3.67
C HIS A 207 7.68 -3.11 2.22
N LYS A 208 6.85 -2.34 1.51
CA LYS A 208 6.51 -2.54 0.10
C LYS A 208 7.35 -1.61 -0.78
N ASN A 209 6.76 -0.83 -1.67
CA ASN A 209 7.49 -0.01 -2.64
C ASN A 209 8.39 1.09 -2.05
N LEU A 210 8.30 1.36 -0.75
CA LEU A 210 9.31 2.14 -0.04
C LEU A 210 10.60 1.34 0.25
N TYR A 211 10.62 0.02 0.05
CA TYR A 211 11.76 -0.87 0.29
C TYR A 211 12.32 -0.85 1.72
N GLY A 212 11.57 -0.32 2.67
CA GLY A 212 11.89 -0.35 4.10
C GLY A 212 11.62 -1.73 4.74
N PRO A 213 11.98 -1.91 6.01
CA PRO A 213 11.74 -3.16 6.73
C PRO A 213 10.28 -3.30 7.17
N PHE A 214 9.91 -4.53 7.57
CA PHE A 214 8.68 -4.76 8.33
C PHE A 214 8.67 -3.94 9.63
N GLY A 215 7.48 -3.70 10.17
CA GLY A 215 7.32 -2.91 11.40
C GLY A 215 7.33 -1.40 11.17
N THR A 216 7.18 -0.97 9.91
CA THR A 216 7.07 0.44 9.50
C THR A 216 5.86 0.69 8.62
N GLY A 217 5.22 1.81 8.83
CA GLY A 217 4.09 2.34 8.09
C GLY A 217 3.67 3.68 8.69
N GLY A 218 2.52 4.17 8.29
CA GLY A 218 2.00 5.44 8.79
C GLY A 218 0.99 6.06 7.85
N PHE A 219 0.73 7.33 8.07
CA PHE A 219 -0.13 8.11 7.20
C PHE A 219 0.25 9.59 7.20
N PHE A 220 0.02 10.24 6.07
CA PHE A 220 -0.01 11.68 5.95
C PHE A 220 -1.38 12.15 6.41
N LEU A 221 -1.42 13.13 7.28
CA LEU A 221 -2.64 13.76 7.78
C LEU A 221 -2.64 15.22 7.32
N ARG A 222 -3.55 15.57 6.41
CA ARG A 222 -3.65 16.94 5.89
C ARG A 222 -3.95 17.92 7.02
N HIS A 223 -3.31 19.08 6.98
CA HIS A 223 -3.54 20.14 7.97
C HIS A 223 -5.02 20.51 8.06
N GLY A 224 -5.52 20.63 9.28
CA GLY A 224 -6.94 20.89 9.55
C GLY A 224 -7.79 19.65 9.77
N ILE A 225 -7.39 18.49 9.28
CA ILE A 225 -8.08 17.22 9.56
C ILE A 225 -7.73 16.74 10.98
N LYS A 226 -8.74 16.34 11.73
CA LYS A 226 -8.58 15.86 13.12
C LYS A 226 -9.24 14.52 13.29
N LEU A 227 -8.49 13.58 13.84
CA LEU A 227 -8.99 12.27 14.26
C LEU A 227 -9.16 12.24 15.78
N LYS A 228 -10.13 11.46 16.26
CA LYS A 228 -10.18 11.08 17.68
C LYS A 228 -9.01 10.14 17.99
N VAL A 229 -8.57 10.16 19.23
CA VAL A 229 -7.55 9.21 19.71
C VAL A 229 -8.16 7.81 19.73
N PHE A 230 -7.63 6.93 18.88
CA PHE A 230 -8.03 5.52 18.85
C PHE A 230 -7.10 4.65 19.71
N LEU A 231 -5.79 4.90 19.63
CA LEU A 231 -4.76 4.20 20.41
C LEU A 231 -4.17 5.16 21.44
N ALA A 232 -4.31 4.84 22.72
CA ALA A 232 -3.78 5.63 23.80
C ALA A 232 -2.65 4.86 24.54
N GLY A 233 -1.62 5.58 24.97
CA GLY A 233 -0.49 4.99 25.71
C GLY A 233 0.57 6.01 26.03
N GLY A 234 1.73 5.56 26.51
CA GLY A 234 2.84 6.46 26.84
C GLY A 234 3.44 7.10 25.58
N THR A 235 3.66 8.42 25.64
CA THR A 235 4.26 9.19 24.56
C THR A 235 5.64 9.75 24.92
N GLY A 236 6.08 9.55 26.16
CA GLY A 236 7.36 10.08 26.67
C GLY A 236 7.33 11.52 27.16
N SER A 237 6.22 12.22 27.00
CA SER A 237 6.01 13.60 27.43
C SER A 237 4.85 13.69 28.43
N ASP A 238 4.86 14.75 29.28
CA ASP A 238 3.78 15.10 30.23
C ASP A 238 3.22 13.91 31.01
N SER A 239 4.10 13.13 31.64
CA SER A 239 3.76 11.83 32.27
C SER A 239 2.77 11.92 33.44
N LEU A 240 2.51 13.10 33.98
CA LEU A 240 1.50 13.31 35.02
C LEU A 240 0.10 13.54 34.47
N ASN A 241 -0.01 13.85 33.18
CA ASN A 241 -1.29 14.04 32.51
C ASN A 241 -1.81 12.70 31.98
N PRO A 242 -3.00 12.23 32.41
CA PRO A 242 -3.56 10.97 31.89
C PRO A 242 -4.14 11.07 30.47
N LYS A 243 -4.18 12.25 29.88
CA LYS A 243 -4.68 12.45 28.49
C LYS A 243 -3.55 12.36 27.49
N MET A 244 -3.87 11.89 26.30
CA MET A 244 -2.94 11.97 25.16
C MET A 244 -2.64 13.43 24.82
N PRO A 245 -1.44 13.72 24.26
CA PRO A 245 -1.11 15.04 23.75
C PRO A 245 -2.19 15.62 22.84
N LEU A 246 -2.30 16.94 22.81
CA LEU A 246 -3.25 17.62 21.92
C LEU A 246 -2.69 17.77 20.50
N GLU A 247 -1.37 17.90 20.40
CA GLU A 247 -0.68 18.18 19.14
C GLU A 247 -0.28 16.88 18.42
N SER A 248 -0.46 16.87 17.13
CA SER A 248 0.04 15.83 16.23
C SER A 248 1.55 16.09 15.94
N PRO A 249 2.36 15.06 15.61
CA PRO A 249 1.96 13.65 15.50
C PRO A 249 1.89 12.91 16.85
N ALA A 250 2.40 13.47 17.95
CA ALA A 250 2.45 12.83 19.28
C ALA A 250 1.08 12.36 19.80
N ARG A 251 0.01 13.05 19.40
CA ARG A 251 -1.39 12.68 19.68
C ARG A 251 -1.75 11.28 19.22
N TYR A 252 -1.15 10.82 18.13
CA TYR A 252 -1.47 9.56 17.46
C TYR A 252 -0.37 8.49 17.59
N GLU A 253 0.80 8.87 18.11
CA GLU A 253 1.95 7.98 18.26
C GLU A 253 2.13 7.54 19.72
N ALA A 254 1.40 6.50 20.11
CA ALA A 254 1.56 5.88 21.43
C ALA A 254 2.66 4.79 21.38
N ALA A 255 3.32 4.57 22.51
CA ALA A 255 4.42 3.64 22.73
C ALA A 255 5.81 4.13 22.27
N SER A 256 6.84 3.34 22.57
CA SER A 256 8.20 3.61 22.10
C SER A 256 8.32 3.24 20.62
N PRO A 257 8.85 4.12 19.76
CA PRO A 257 9.01 3.85 18.34
C PRO A 257 10.05 2.75 18.09
N ASN A 258 9.85 1.95 17.05
CA ASN A 258 10.84 1.00 16.57
C ASN A 258 11.96 1.70 15.81
N ILE A 259 12.90 2.29 16.54
CA ILE A 259 13.98 3.11 15.98
C ILE A 259 14.83 2.36 14.96
N VAL A 260 15.06 1.06 15.15
CA VAL A 260 15.84 0.23 14.22
C VAL A 260 15.13 0.10 12.87
N ALA A 261 13.84 -0.21 12.88
CA ALA A 261 13.07 -0.31 11.64
C ALA A 261 12.88 1.06 10.97
N ILE A 262 12.68 2.13 11.75
CA ILE A 262 12.57 3.50 11.22
C ILE A 262 13.88 3.94 10.55
N ALA A 263 15.03 3.59 11.13
CA ALA A 263 16.34 3.86 10.51
C ALA A 263 16.50 3.13 9.16
N GLY A 264 16.08 1.87 9.09
CA GLY A 264 16.03 1.14 7.81
C GLY A 264 15.09 1.79 6.78
N LEU A 265 13.92 2.25 7.21
CA LEU A 265 13.02 2.99 6.32
C LEU A 265 13.65 4.31 5.86
N ARG A 266 14.32 5.05 6.74
CA ARG A 266 15.08 6.25 6.38
C ARG A 266 16.11 5.97 5.29
N ALA A 267 16.91 4.92 5.46
CA ALA A 267 17.92 4.54 4.47
C ALA A 267 17.30 4.25 3.09
N ALA A 268 16.19 3.53 3.05
CA ALA A 268 15.44 3.27 1.82
C ALA A 268 14.90 4.57 1.18
N LEU A 269 14.36 5.48 1.98
CA LEU A 269 13.86 6.78 1.50
C LEU A 269 14.99 7.67 0.92
N MET A 270 16.19 7.63 1.50
CA MET A 270 17.35 8.34 0.97
C MET A 270 17.78 7.79 -0.39
N GLU A 271 17.70 6.48 -0.62
CA GLU A 271 17.92 5.88 -1.95
C GLU A 271 16.85 6.30 -2.96
N ILE A 272 15.58 6.31 -2.55
CA ILE A 272 14.49 6.79 -3.41
C ILE A 272 14.74 8.25 -3.81
N LYS A 273 15.12 9.09 -2.86
CA LYS A 273 15.43 10.49 -3.11
C LYS A 273 16.60 10.68 -4.07
N ALA A 274 17.64 9.86 -3.96
CA ALA A 274 18.83 9.94 -4.80
C ALA A 274 18.59 9.45 -6.22
N ALA A 275 17.83 8.36 -6.40
CA ALA A 275 17.61 7.72 -7.70
C ALA A 275 16.37 8.24 -8.45
N GLY A 276 15.37 8.75 -7.72
CA GLY A 276 14.03 9.04 -8.24
C GLY A 276 13.21 7.76 -8.51
N THR A 277 11.89 7.92 -8.62
CA THR A 277 10.96 6.78 -8.79
C THR A 277 10.68 6.45 -10.25
N ALA A 278 10.83 7.42 -11.16
CA ALA A 278 10.42 7.29 -12.56
C ALA A 278 11.14 6.16 -13.31
N ASN A 279 12.45 5.99 -13.07
CA ASN A 279 13.23 4.92 -13.71
C ASN A 279 12.81 3.52 -13.24
N TRP A 280 12.42 3.39 -11.98
CA TRP A 280 11.94 2.12 -11.42
C TRP A 280 10.57 1.76 -11.96
N LEU A 281 9.66 2.73 -12.03
CA LEU A 281 8.36 2.52 -12.63
C LEU A 281 8.48 2.12 -14.11
N ALA A 282 9.33 2.79 -14.88
CA ALA A 282 9.58 2.45 -16.28
C ALA A 282 10.16 1.03 -16.43
N HIS A 283 11.12 0.65 -15.58
CA HIS A 283 11.68 -0.71 -15.56
C HIS A 283 10.59 -1.76 -15.26
N GLU A 284 9.80 -1.57 -14.20
CA GLU A 284 8.73 -2.49 -13.86
C GLU A 284 7.67 -2.57 -14.96
N GLN A 285 7.29 -1.45 -15.58
CA GLN A 285 6.34 -1.42 -16.68
C GLN A 285 6.86 -2.15 -17.92
N GLN A 286 8.13 -1.97 -18.27
CA GLN A 286 8.75 -2.69 -19.40
C GLN A 286 8.69 -4.21 -19.19
N LEU A 287 9.07 -4.70 -18.01
CA LEU A 287 9.01 -6.14 -17.68
C LEU A 287 7.56 -6.64 -17.63
N THR A 288 6.65 -5.82 -17.15
CA THR A 288 5.21 -6.13 -17.10
C THR A 288 4.61 -6.28 -18.49
N ASP A 289 4.93 -5.36 -19.42
CA ASP A 289 4.47 -5.42 -20.80
C ASP A 289 5.02 -6.67 -21.50
N LYS A 290 6.30 -6.98 -21.29
CA LYS A 290 6.93 -8.22 -21.78
C LYS A 290 6.20 -9.46 -21.26
N LEU A 291 5.99 -9.55 -19.95
CA LEU A 291 5.31 -10.67 -19.29
C LEU A 291 3.88 -10.86 -19.84
N ILE A 292 3.09 -9.79 -19.89
CA ILE A 292 1.71 -9.82 -20.42
C ILE A 292 1.70 -10.28 -21.87
N ALA A 293 2.60 -9.74 -22.72
CA ALA A 293 2.67 -10.09 -24.12
C ALA A 293 3.01 -11.57 -24.36
N GLN A 294 3.88 -12.14 -23.52
CA GLN A 294 4.28 -13.54 -23.61
C GLN A 294 3.18 -14.47 -23.05
N LEU A 295 2.60 -14.16 -21.88
CA LEU A 295 1.52 -14.96 -21.29
C LEU A 295 0.26 -14.99 -22.17
N LYS A 296 -0.07 -13.91 -22.88
CA LYS A 296 -1.20 -13.87 -23.85
C LYS A 296 -1.06 -14.87 -24.99
N ARG A 297 0.14 -15.37 -25.28
CA ARG A 297 0.41 -16.34 -26.36
C ARG A 297 0.30 -17.79 -25.91
N ILE A 298 0.25 -18.07 -24.61
CA ILE A 298 0.17 -19.40 -24.06
C ILE A 298 -1.30 -19.87 -24.05
N PRO A 299 -1.68 -20.92 -24.79
CA PRO A 299 -3.03 -21.44 -24.76
C PRO A 299 -3.40 -21.88 -23.32
N GLY A 300 -4.62 -21.58 -22.89
CA GLY A 300 -5.07 -21.95 -21.55
C GLY A 300 -4.74 -20.92 -20.45
N VAL A 301 -3.87 -19.94 -20.69
CA VAL A 301 -3.63 -18.86 -19.75
C VAL A 301 -4.67 -17.75 -19.93
N LYS A 302 -5.27 -17.33 -18.82
CA LYS A 302 -6.19 -16.19 -18.74
C LYS A 302 -5.52 -15.08 -17.94
N LEU A 303 -5.43 -13.89 -18.52
CA LEU A 303 -5.05 -12.67 -17.82
C LEU A 303 -6.29 -11.89 -17.36
N TYR A 304 -6.15 -11.08 -16.33
CA TYR A 304 -7.23 -10.27 -15.77
C TYR A 304 -6.89 -8.79 -15.82
N GLY A 305 -7.82 -7.99 -16.36
CA GLY A 305 -7.69 -6.56 -16.54
C GLY A 305 -6.82 -6.18 -17.75
N ASP A 306 -7.21 -5.11 -18.42
CA ASP A 306 -6.38 -4.43 -19.43
C ASP A 306 -6.42 -2.94 -19.14
N PHE A 307 -5.42 -2.46 -18.42
CA PHE A 307 -5.36 -1.09 -17.95
C PHE A 307 -4.46 -0.19 -18.80
N GLY A 308 -3.92 -0.71 -19.91
CA GLY A 308 -3.02 0.04 -20.78
C GLY A 308 -1.76 0.49 -20.02
N GLN A 309 -1.54 1.80 -19.97
CA GLN A 309 -0.41 2.40 -19.24
C GLN A 309 -0.71 2.62 -17.74
N ASP A 310 -2.00 2.53 -17.34
CA ASP A 310 -2.41 2.75 -15.94
C ASP A 310 -2.15 1.49 -15.09
N LYS A 311 -0.91 1.00 -15.08
CA LYS A 311 -0.52 -0.20 -14.33
C LYS A 311 0.91 -0.15 -13.80
N VAL A 312 1.12 -0.92 -12.73
CA VAL A 312 2.45 -1.22 -12.16
C VAL A 312 2.80 -2.70 -12.36
N GLY A 313 3.94 -3.14 -11.84
CA GLY A 313 4.49 -4.48 -11.94
C GLY A 313 3.69 -5.60 -11.24
N ILE A 314 2.37 -5.59 -11.32
CA ILE A 314 1.49 -6.61 -10.73
C ILE A 314 0.62 -7.23 -11.81
N VAL A 315 0.76 -8.55 -12.04
CA VAL A 315 0.06 -9.27 -13.12
C VAL A 315 -0.69 -10.47 -12.55
N PRO A 316 -2.04 -10.41 -12.50
CA PRO A 316 -2.87 -11.54 -12.13
C PRO A 316 -3.14 -12.43 -13.36
N PHE A 317 -2.98 -13.74 -13.19
CA PHE A 317 -3.30 -14.71 -14.24
C PHE A 317 -3.88 -16.00 -13.66
N HIS A 318 -4.37 -16.86 -14.54
CA HIS A 318 -4.86 -18.20 -14.24
C HIS A 318 -4.51 -19.17 -15.37
N ILE A 319 -4.25 -20.43 -15.05
CA ILE A 319 -4.05 -21.52 -16.01
C ILE A 319 -5.29 -22.41 -15.98
N ARG A 320 -5.91 -22.63 -17.14
CA ARG A 320 -7.11 -23.47 -17.25
C ARG A 320 -6.83 -24.90 -16.75
N GLY A 321 -7.72 -25.42 -15.93
CA GLY A 321 -7.61 -26.78 -15.38
C GLY A 321 -6.95 -26.86 -14.01
N TYR A 322 -6.35 -25.78 -13.53
CA TYR A 322 -5.72 -25.73 -12.20
C TYR A 322 -6.47 -24.83 -11.24
N GLN A 323 -6.33 -25.09 -9.94
CA GLN A 323 -6.59 -24.09 -8.90
C GLN A 323 -5.40 -23.17 -8.78
N ALA A 324 -5.61 -21.89 -8.42
CA ALA A 324 -4.51 -20.93 -8.27
C ALA A 324 -3.43 -21.42 -7.30
N ALA A 325 -3.83 -22.06 -6.20
CA ALA A 325 -2.90 -22.61 -5.21
C ALA A 325 -2.03 -23.75 -5.78
N GLU A 326 -2.57 -24.58 -6.67
CA GLU A 326 -1.81 -25.66 -7.33
C GLU A 326 -0.72 -25.10 -8.23
N VAL A 327 -1.05 -24.08 -9.04
CA VAL A 327 -0.06 -23.38 -9.88
C VAL A 327 1.06 -22.80 -9.03
N GLY A 328 0.74 -22.12 -7.93
CA GLY A 328 1.76 -21.55 -7.05
C GLY A 328 2.66 -22.60 -6.42
N MET A 329 2.09 -23.74 -6.01
CA MET A 329 2.85 -24.87 -5.47
C MET A 329 3.82 -25.46 -6.52
N LEU A 330 3.35 -25.72 -7.75
CA LEU A 330 4.18 -26.25 -8.83
C LEU A 330 5.29 -25.27 -9.23
N LEU A 331 5.00 -23.97 -9.34
CA LEU A 331 6.00 -22.95 -9.63
C LEU A 331 7.12 -22.92 -8.56
N ASP A 332 6.76 -23.09 -7.29
CA ASP A 332 7.74 -23.11 -6.19
C ASP A 332 8.54 -24.44 -6.20
N THR A 333 7.86 -25.60 -6.23
CA THR A 333 8.52 -26.92 -6.06
C THR A 333 9.35 -27.34 -7.25
N ASP A 334 8.87 -27.09 -8.47
CA ASP A 334 9.45 -27.64 -9.69
C ASP A 334 10.36 -26.63 -10.40
N TYR A 335 10.09 -25.32 -10.21
CA TYR A 335 10.83 -24.25 -10.90
C TYR A 335 11.54 -23.25 -9.97
N GLY A 336 11.35 -23.34 -8.65
CA GLY A 336 11.96 -22.39 -7.69
C GLY A 336 11.44 -20.96 -7.84
N ILE A 337 10.17 -20.78 -8.30
CA ILE A 337 9.58 -19.47 -8.55
C ILE A 337 8.54 -19.15 -7.47
N ALA A 338 8.82 -18.15 -6.65
CA ALA A 338 7.94 -17.69 -5.59
C ALA A 338 6.92 -16.65 -6.11
N VAL A 339 5.66 -17.04 -6.20
CA VAL A 339 4.51 -16.17 -6.49
C VAL A 339 3.47 -16.27 -5.38
N ARG A 340 2.51 -15.37 -5.35
CA ARG A 340 1.38 -15.47 -4.42
C ARG A 340 0.11 -15.91 -5.15
N THR A 341 -0.76 -16.67 -4.45
CA THR A 341 -2.00 -17.20 -5.01
C THR A 341 -3.20 -16.88 -4.12
N GLY A 342 -4.41 -16.92 -4.69
CA GLY A 342 -5.67 -16.73 -3.98
C GLY A 342 -6.26 -15.32 -4.10
N TYR A 343 -6.85 -14.82 -3.03
CA TYR A 343 -7.63 -13.56 -3.02
C TYR A 343 -6.85 -12.33 -2.55
N HIS A 344 -5.56 -12.43 -2.29
CA HIS A 344 -4.60 -11.34 -2.01
C HIS A 344 -5.08 -10.29 -0.98
N CYS A 345 -5.95 -10.69 -0.06
CA CYS A 345 -6.54 -9.79 0.95
C CYS A 345 -7.30 -8.59 0.36
N ALA A 346 -7.88 -8.69 -0.83
CA ALA A 346 -8.71 -7.66 -1.45
C ALA A 346 -10.05 -8.27 -1.91
N PRO A 347 -11.01 -8.47 -1.00
CA PRO A 347 -12.16 -9.35 -1.22
C PRO A 347 -13.13 -8.83 -2.28
N LEU A 348 -13.22 -7.52 -2.48
CA LEU A 348 -14.27 -6.92 -3.30
C LEU A 348 -14.04 -7.10 -4.80
N ILE A 349 -12.78 -7.05 -5.26
CA ILE A 349 -12.48 -7.12 -6.70
C ILE A 349 -12.75 -8.49 -7.32
N HIS A 350 -12.65 -9.59 -6.54
CA HIS A 350 -12.74 -10.94 -7.06
C HIS A 350 -14.10 -11.29 -7.69
N LYS A 351 -15.20 -10.68 -7.19
CA LYS A 351 -16.51 -10.80 -7.85
C LYS A 351 -16.55 -10.22 -9.27
N HIS A 352 -15.72 -9.17 -9.52
CA HIS A 352 -15.57 -8.56 -10.85
C HIS A 352 -14.63 -9.35 -11.75
N LEU A 353 -13.58 -9.96 -11.17
CA LEU A 353 -12.66 -10.87 -11.89
C LEU A 353 -13.33 -12.21 -12.25
N LYS A 354 -14.35 -12.61 -11.51
CA LYS A 354 -15.06 -13.90 -11.68
C LYS A 354 -14.09 -15.08 -11.61
N ASP A 355 -13.27 -15.10 -10.59
CA ASP A 355 -12.18 -16.05 -10.37
C ASP A 355 -12.42 -17.01 -9.18
N GLU A 356 -13.62 -17.02 -8.61
CA GLU A 356 -13.98 -17.89 -7.48
C GLU A 356 -13.79 -19.38 -7.81
N ALA A 357 -14.15 -19.79 -9.03
CA ALA A 357 -14.03 -21.17 -9.47
C ALA A 357 -12.58 -21.68 -9.52
N SER A 358 -11.60 -20.78 -9.67
CA SER A 358 -10.16 -21.06 -9.66
C SER A 358 -9.50 -20.84 -8.30
N GLY A 359 -10.28 -20.51 -7.27
CA GLY A 359 -9.73 -20.20 -5.96
C GLY A 359 -8.95 -18.87 -5.93
N GLY A 360 -9.35 -17.90 -6.75
CA GLY A 360 -8.67 -16.63 -6.95
C GLY A 360 -7.69 -16.66 -8.12
N VAL A 361 -6.62 -15.86 -8.06
CA VAL A 361 -5.63 -15.71 -9.13
C VAL A 361 -4.23 -16.09 -8.66
N VAL A 362 -3.34 -16.41 -9.61
CA VAL A 362 -1.89 -16.38 -9.43
C VAL A 362 -1.45 -14.95 -9.69
N ARG A 363 -0.69 -14.36 -8.78
CA ARG A 363 -0.22 -12.98 -8.89
C ARG A 363 1.30 -12.95 -8.98
N VAL A 364 1.80 -12.39 -10.06
CA VAL A 364 3.20 -12.00 -10.21
C VAL A 364 3.37 -10.57 -9.72
N GLY A 365 4.34 -10.34 -8.86
CA GLY A 365 4.75 -9.01 -8.40
C GLY A 365 6.19 -8.73 -8.83
N ILE A 366 6.35 -7.95 -9.89
CA ILE A 366 7.64 -7.46 -10.38
C ILE A 366 8.13 -6.37 -9.43
N GLY A 367 9.41 -6.32 -9.15
CA GLY A 367 10.01 -5.28 -8.33
C GLY A 367 11.26 -4.69 -8.96
N ARG A 368 11.87 -3.74 -8.27
CA ARG A 368 13.03 -2.96 -8.71
C ARG A 368 14.23 -3.82 -9.18
N TYR A 369 14.41 -4.99 -8.58
CA TYR A 369 15.52 -5.88 -8.85
C TYR A 369 15.15 -7.07 -9.73
N THR A 370 13.90 -7.20 -10.15
CA THR A 370 13.47 -8.25 -11.07
C THR A 370 14.15 -8.09 -12.42
N THR A 371 14.64 -9.19 -12.99
CA THR A 371 15.36 -9.24 -14.25
C THR A 371 14.51 -9.80 -15.40
N GLU A 372 14.88 -9.50 -16.63
CA GLU A 372 14.23 -10.09 -17.81
C GLU A 372 14.35 -11.62 -17.82
N LYS A 373 15.48 -12.17 -17.36
CA LYS A 373 15.70 -13.61 -17.29
C LYS A 373 14.69 -14.28 -16.34
N GLU A 374 14.40 -13.68 -15.20
CA GLU A 374 13.41 -14.20 -14.25
C GLU A 374 12.02 -14.21 -14.86
N VAL A 375 11.64 -13.15 -15.59
CA VAL A 375 10.39 -13.08 -16.35
C VAL A 375 10.32 -14.18 -17.41
N ASP A 376 11.39 -14.36 -18.21
CA ASP A 376 11.44 -15.40 -19.25
C ASP A 376 11.36 -16.81 -18.65
N THR A 377 12.00 -17.05 -17.49
CA THR A 377 11.92 -18.32 -16.77
C THR A 377 10.50 -18.60 -16.28
N LEU A 378 9.81 -17.61 -15.70
CA LEU A 378 8.40 -17.75 -15.32
C LEU A 378 7.52 -18.10 -16.53
N VAL A 379 7.70 -17.42 -17.66
CA VAL A 379 6.90 -17.66 -18.87
C VAL A 379 7.12 -19.09 -19.40
N ALA A 380 8.36 -19.58 -19.39
CA ALA A 380 8.65 -20.97 -19.78
C ALA A 380 7.95 -21.96 -18.85
N ALA A 381 8.05 -21.79 -17.53
CA ALA A 381 7.39 -22.64 -16.54
C ALA A 381 5.86 -22.63 -16.70
N VAL A 382 5.26 -21.46 -16.92
CA VAL A 382 3.80 -21.36 -17.18
C VAL A 382 3.42 -22.04 -18.48
N GLY A 383 4.27 -21.97 -19.52
CA GLY A 383 4.07 -22.67 -20.78
C GLY A 383 4.01 -24.18 -20.61
N GLU A 384 4.98 -24.76 -19.88
CA GLU A 384 5.02 -26.19 -19.57
C GLU A 384 3.82 -26.66 -18.72
N LEU A 385 3.37 -25.86 -17.77
CA LEU A 385 2.18 -26.17 -16.95
C LEU A 385 0.88 -26.07 -17.74
N ALA A 386 0.83 -25.32 -18.82
CA ALA A 386 -0.37 -25.11 -19.63
C ALA A 386 -0.55 -26.16 -20.77
N GLU A 387 0.48 -26.97 -21.07
CA GLU A 387 0.44 -28.10 -22.00
C GLU A 387 -0.33 -29.28 -21.42
#